data_f91980d986d1fea4303c5eb3ce9e4b01
#
_entry.id   f91980d986d1fea4303c5eb3ce9e4b01
#
_cell.length_a   1.000
_cell.length_b   1.000
_cell.length_c   1.000
_cell.angle_alpha   90.00
_cell.angle_beta   90.00
_cell.angle_gamma   90.00
#
_symmetry.space_group_name_H-M   'P 1'
#
loop_
_entity.id
_entity.type
_entity.pdbx_description
1 polymer ?
#
loop_
_entity_poly.entity_id
_entity_poly.type
_entity_poly.pdbx_seq_one_letter_code
_entity_poly.pdbx_strand_id
1 'polypeptide(L)'
;MDKKYIALTFDDGPNTVTTPQVLEMLKKHNVTASFFLVGNNINEESAKVARECFEYGCEICNHSRTHSAMPQQSSEEIKAEIKYTNEKIERITGGIAPKFFRPPYIALCDSMYDDIPLTFICGNGAEDWLDEISAEERCKRIIEQAQSGMIILLHDMEGNFRTVQALDTIIPELKKQGYTFVTVSDLFAKCGITPQHGKIYTNVLTD
;
A
#
# COMPACT_ATOMS: atom_id res chain seq x y z
N MET A 1 -17.36 8.98 -21.13
CA MET A 1 -17.17 9.04 -19.67
C MET A 1 -15.67 8.94 -19.40
N ASP A 2 -15.13 9.82 -18.60
CA ASP A 2 -13.73 9.76 -18.22
C ASP A 2 -13.48 8.49 -17.41
N LYS A 3 -12.36 7.83 -17.67
CA LYS A 3 -11.99 6.61 -16.94
C LYS A 3 -11.68 6.95 -15.49
N LYS A 4 -12.28 6.23 -14.54
CA LYS A 4 -12.01 6.37 -13.13
C LYS A 4 -10.91 5.38 -12.72
N TYR A 5 -9.83 5.87 -12.15
CA TYR A 5 -8.74 5.03 -11.63
C TYR A 5 -8.68 5.11 -10.12
N ILE A 6 -8.32 3.98 -9.47
CA ILE A 6 -8.18 3.86 -8.03
C ILE A 6 -7.05 2.88 -7.72
N ALA A 7 -6.24 3.15 -6.69
CA ALA A 7 -5.22 2.23 -6.23
C ALA A 7 -5.64 1.54 -4.94
N LEU A 8 -5.56 0.21 -4.92
CA LEU A 8 -5.72 -0.58 -3.71
C LEU A 8 -4.34 -0.82 -3.10
N THR A 9 -4.18 -0.52 -1.82
CA THR A 9 -2.88 -0.66 -1.14
C THR A 9 -3.03 -1.38 0.19
N PHE A 10 -1.96 -2.12 0.58
CA PHE A 10 -1.91 -2.90 1.81
C PHE A 10 -0.62 -2.61 2.56
N ASP A 11 -0.74 -2.41 3.88
CA ASP A 11 0.36 -2.14 4.80
C ASP A 11 0.63 -3.35 5.70
N ASP A 12 1.80 -3.35 6.36
CA ASP A 12 2.25 -4.27 7.41
C ASP A 12 2.67 -5.67 6.94
N GLY A 13 2.47 -6.01 5.68
CA GLY A 13 3.05 -7.23 5.11
C GLY A 13 4.60 -7.20 5.01
N PRO A 14 5.20 -8.27 4.45
CA PRO A 14 4.55 -9.50 4.05
C PRO A 14 4.45 -10.52 5.18
N ASN A 15 3.50 -11.42 5.09
CA ASN A 15 3.44 -12.61 5.93
C ASN A 15 2.98 -13.83 5.12
N THR A 16 3.02 -15.02 5.74
CA THR A 16 2.64 -16.28 5.07
C THR A 16 1.19 -16.68 5.30
N VAL A 17 0.40 -15.87 5.96
CA VAL A 17 -0.98 -16.16 6.37
C VAL A 17 -1.99 -15.31 5.62
N THR A 18 -1.91 -13.99 5.74
CA THR A 18 -2.89 -13.04 5.19
C THR A 18 -2.50 -12.54 3.81
N THR A 19 -1.21 -12.19 3.60
CA THR A 19 -0.73 -11.69 2.30
C THR A 19 -1.07 -12.66 1.14
N PRO A 20 -0.89 -14.01 1.25
CA PRO A 20 -1.29 -14.93 0.19
C PRO A 20 -2.79 -14.90 -0.10
N GLN A 21 -3.64 -14.75 0.93
CA GLN A 21 -5.08 -14.70 0.76
C GLN A 21 -5.52 -13.39 0.08
N VAL A 22 -4.85 -12.27 0.40
CA VAL A 22 -5.05 -11.01 -0.33
C VAL A 22 -4.70 -11.21 -1.81
N LEU A 23 -3.54 -11.82 -2.12
CA LEU A 23 -3.14 -12.12 -3.49
C LEU A 23 -4.17 -12.99 -4.23
N GLU A 24 -4.74 -14.00 -3.57
CA GLU A 24 -5.81 -14.83 -4.15
C GLU A 24 -7.08 -14.00 -4.47
N MET A 25 -7.46 -13.05 -3.62
CA MET A 25 -8.57 -12.14 -3.92
C MET A 25 -8.27 -11.24 -5.11
N LEU A 26 -7.03 -10.71 -5.21
CA LEU A 26 -6.61 -9.92 -6.37
C LEU A 26 -6.65 -10.73 -7.67
N LYS A 27 -6.16 -11.97 -7.65
CA LYS A 27 -6.22 -12.91 -8.79
C LYS A 27 -7.66 -13.25 -9.16
N LYS A 28 -8.50 -13.59 -8.18
CA LYS A 28 -9.93 -13.90 -8.36
C LYS A 28 -10.66 -12.80 -9.10
N HIS A 29 -10.35 -11.55 -8.76
CA HIS A 29 -11.01 -10.39 -9.36
C HIS A 29 -10.22 -9.77 -10.52
N ASN A 30 -9.07 -10.34 -10.91
CA ASN A 30 -8.20 -9.83 -11.96
C ASN A 30 -7.89 -8.33 -11.78
N VAL A 31 -7.26 -7.99 -10.65
CA VAL A 31 -6.80 -6.64 -10.29
C VAL A 31 -5.42 -6.71 -9.67
N THR A 32 -4.67 -5.61 -9.77
CA THR A 32 -3.37 -5.42 -9.09
C THR A 32 -3.49 -4.43 -7.94
N ALA A 33 -2.49 -4.43 -7.05
CA ALA A 33 -2.42 -3.56 -5.89
C ALA A 33 -0.97 -3.13 -5.63
N SER A 34 -0.75 -2.26 -4.64
CA SER A 34 0.59 -1.94 -4.13
C SER A 34 0.70 -2.34 -2.67
N PHE A 35 1.78 -3.03 -2.30
CA PHE A 35 2.05 -3.52 -0.95
C PHE A 35 3.17 -2.69 -0.31
N PHE A 36 2.91 -2.09 0.83
CA PHE A 36 3.87 -1.33 1.63
C PHE A 36 4.43 -2.23 2.72
N LEU A 37 5.62 -2.76 2.49
CA LEU A 37 6.19 -3.82 3.30
C LEU A 37 7.03 -3.29 4.46
N VAL A 38 6.84 -3.86 5.65
CA VAL A 38 7.71 -3.68 6.82
C VAL A 38 8.95 -4.55 6.68
N GLY A 39 10.13 -3.95 6.69
CA GLY A 39 11.39 -4.64 6.43
C GLY A 39 11.68 -5.81 7.38
N ASN A 40 11.32 -5.71 8.66
CA ASN A 40 11.50 -6.80 9.63
C ASN A 40 10.56 -7.98 9.37
N ASN A 41 9.44 -7.78 8.69
CA ASN A 41 8.50 -8.84 8.32
C ASN A 41 8.98 -9.65 7.09
N ILE A 42 10.00 -9.14 6.37
CA ILE A 42 10.60 -9.83 5.23
C ILE A 42 11.63 -10.85 5.72
N ASN A 43 11.24 -12.11 5.84
CA ASN A 43 12.09 -13.27 6.07
C ASN A 43 12.12 -14.17 4.82
N GLU A 44 12.76 -15.34 4.89
CA GLU A 44 12.90 -16.22 3.73
C GLU A 44 11.56 -16.68 3.15
N GLU A 45 10.58 -17.02 3.99
CA GLU A 45 9.27 -17.51 3.53
C GLU A 45 8.37 -16.37 3.07
N SER A 46 8.26 -15.29 3.84
CA SER A 46 7.43 -14.14 3.46
C SER A 46 7.96 -13.39 2.22
N ALA A 47 9.28 -13.42 1.99
CA ALA A 47 9.87 -12.89 0.76
C ALA A 47 9.41 -13.63 -0.49
N LYS A 48 9.16 -14.96 -0.41
CA LYS A 48 8.59 -15.74 -1.53
C LYS A 48 7.18 -15.25 -1.85
N VAL A 49 6.36 -15.02 -0.82
CA VAL A 49 5.00 -14.48 -0.99
C VAL A 49 5.03 -13.08 -1.62
N ALA A 50 5.89 -12.19 -1.13
CA ALA A 50 6.04 -10.86 -1.71
C ALA A 50 6.53 -10.89 -3.17
N ARG A 51 7.40 -11.86 -3.53
CA ARG A 51 7.81 -12.11 -4.91
C ARG A 51 6.63 -12.57 -5.78
N GLU A 52 5.78 -13.46 -5.28
CA GLU A 52 4.57 -13.88 -6.01
C GLU A 52 3.63 -12.70 -6.27
N CYS A 53 3.46 -11.78 -5.30
CA CYS A 53 2.71 -10.56 -5.50
C CYS A 53 3.33 -9.72 -6.63
N PHE A 54 4.64 -9.53 -6.61
CA PHE A 54 5.36 -8.78 -7.64
C PHE A 54 5.23 -9.43 -9.03
N GLU A 55 5.44 -10.73 -9.13
CA GLU A 55 5.33 -11.50 -10.40
C GLU A 55 3.91 -11.51 -10.97
N TYR A 56 2.89 -11.40 -10.12
CA TYR A 56 1.51 -11.18 -10.55
C TYR A 56 1.26 -9.78 -11.12
N GLY A 57 2.17 -8.83 -10.91
CA GLY A 57 2.06 -7.45 -11.40
C GLY A 57 1.69 -6.43 -10.32
N CYS A 58 1.73 -6.83 -9.05
CA CYS A 58 1.60 -5.88 -7.96
C CYS A 58 2.89 -5.07 -7.75
N GLU A 59 2.76 -3.88 -7.19
CA GLU A 59 3.89 -3.02 -6.87
C GLU A 59 4.31 -3.23 -5.42
N ILE A 60 5.63 -3.23 -5.17
CA ILE A 60 6.19 -3.39 -3.83
C ILE A 60 6.79 -2.07 -3.39
N CYS A 61 6.37 -1.56 -2.24
CA CYS A 61 6.66 -0.25 -1.67
C CYS A 61 7.24 -0.39 -0.26
N ASN A 62 7.79 0.70 0.28
CA ASN A 62 8.46 0.72 1.57
C ASN A 62 7.54 1.22 2.69
N HIS A 63 7.51 0.47 3.83
CA HIS A 63 6.79 0.86 5.05
C HIS A 63 7.72 0.88 6.28
N SER A 64 8.96 1.38 6.12
CA SER A 64 10.06 1.36 7.08
C SER A 64 10.56 -0.07 7.43
N ARG A 65 11.56 -0.14 8.28
CA ARG A 65 12.12 -1.40 8.77
C ARG A 65 11.35 -1.98 9.93
N THR A 66 11.08 -1.14 10.95
CA THR A 66 10.60 -1.58 12.27
C THR A 66 9.16 -1.24 12.55
N HIS A 67 8.51 -0.45 11.65
CA HIS A 67 7.20 0.14 11.87
C HIS A 67 7.14 1.03 13.14
N SER A 68 8.22 1.70 13.50
CA SER A 68 8.25 2.66 14.62
C SER A 68 7.82 4.06 14.20
N ALA A 69 7.42 4.89 15.18
CA ALA A 69 7.07 6.30 14.93
C ALA A 69 8.33 7.10 14.59
N MET A 70 8.57 7.35 13.31
CA MET A 70 9.81 7.91 12.77
C MET A 70 10.08 9.39 13.14
N PRO A 71 9.10 10.28 13.41
CA PRO A 71 9.37 11.68 13.76
C PRO A 71 10.25 11.92 14.99
N GLN A 72 10.49 10.89 15.80
CA GLN A 72 11.35 10.96 16.98
C GLN A 72 12.76 10.40 16.74
N GLN A 73 13.02 9.90 15.53
CA GLN A 73 14.30 9.32 15.14
C GLN A 73 15.24 10.40 14.59
N SER A 74 16.54 10.18 14.70
CA SER A 74 17.54 10.99 14.01
C SER A 74 17.52 10.74 12.49
N SER A 75 18.10 11.66 11.73
CA SER A 75 18.23 11.52 10.27
C SER A 75 18.94 10.23 9.85
N GLU A 76 19.98 9.83 10.60
CA GLU A 76 20.71 8.57 10.37
C GLU A 76 19.84 7.35 10.60
N GLU A 77 19.02 7.34 11.66
CA GLU A 77 18.08 6.26 11.95
C GLU A 77 17.01 6.16 10.89
N ILE A 78 16.40 7.29 10.49
CA ILE A 78 15.40 7.35 9.40
C ILE A 78 15.97 6.77 8.10
N LYS A 79 17.17 7.21 7.70
CA LYS A 79 17.85 6.71 6.49
C LYS A 79 18.14 5.20 6.58
N ALA A 80 18.53 4.71 7.77
CA ALA A 80 18.78 3.29 7.98
C ALA A 80 17.48 2.45 7.88
N GLU A 81 16.36 2.93 8.44
CA GLU A 81 15.04 2.30 8.31
C GLU A 81 14.65 2.10 6.84
N ILE A 82 14.77 3.18 6.05
CA ILE A 82 14.40 3.16 4.63
C ILE A 82 15.34 2.28 3.81
N LYS A 83 16.67 2.45 3.98
CA LYS A 83 17.69 1.70 3.24
C LYS A 83 17.55 0.19 3.44
N TYR A 84 17.40 -0.25 4.70
CA TYR A 84 17.26 -1.68 5.01
C TYR A 84 16.11 -2.33 4.26
N THR A 85 14.98 -1.67 4.23
CA THR A 85 13.77 -2.19 3.57
C THR A 85 13.89 -2.11 2.05
N ASN A 86 14.45 -1.03 1.51
CA ASN A 86 14.74 -0.93 0.07
C ASN A 86 15.61 -2.07 -0.43
N GLU A 87 16.71 -2.39 0.26
CA GLU A 87 17.62 -3.47 -0.12
C GLU A 87 16.91 -4.84 -0.14
N LYS A 88 15.97 -5.08 0.78
CA LYS A 88 15.16 -6.30 0.77
C LYS A 88 14.17 -6.32 -0.38
N ILE A 89 13.50 -5.20 -0.64
CA ILE A 89 12.56 -5.07 -1.76
C ILE A 89 13.28 -5.28 -3.10
N GLU A 90 14.46 -4.69 -3.28
CA GLU A 90 15.26 -4.89 -4.50
C GLU A 90 15.61 -6.37 -4.74
N ARG A 91 15.92 -7.13 -3.67
CA ARG A 91 16.14 -8.59 -3.79
C ARG A 91 14.87 -9.36 -4.20
N ILE A 92 13.70 -8.93 -3.71
CA ILE A 92 12.41 -9.52 -4.07
C ILE A 92 12.08 -9.23 -5.53
N THR A 93 12.30 -8.00 -6.00
CA THR A 93 11.90 -7.52 -7.31
C THR A 93 12.92 -7.75 -8.43
N GLY A 94 14.09 -8.33 -8.09
CA GLY A 94 15.16 -8.53 -9.07
C GLY A 94 15.92 -7.25 -9.45
N GLY A 95 16.03 -6.30 -8.49
CA GLY A 95 16.82 -5.06 -8.64
C GLY A 95 15.99 -3.80 -8.89
N ILE A 96 14.67 -3.88 -8.81
CA ILE A 96 13.81 -2.70 -8.94
C ILE A 96 13.64 -2.04 -7.57
N ALA A 97 14.15 -0.81 -7.43
CA ALA A 97 13.99 -0.02 -6.21
C ALA A 97 12.54 0.45 -6.02
N PRO A 98 12.02 0.48 -4.78
CA PRO A 98 10.71 1.05 -4.50
C PRO A 98 10.69 2.55 -4.80
N LYS A 99 9.55 3.06 -5.25
CA LYS A 99 9.34 4.49 -5.55
C LYS A 99 8.57 5.22 -4.46
N PHE A 100 7.80 4.47 -3.66
CA PHE A 100 6.85 5.00 -2.71
C PHE A 100 7.18 4.52 -1.29
N PHE A 101 6.89 5.42 -0.35
CA PHE A 101 7.01 5.18 1.08
C PHE A 101 5.71 5.59 1.76
N ARG A 102 5.22 4.76 2.66
CA ARG A 102 4.15 5.13 3.59
C ARG A 102 4.72 5.20 4.99
N PRO A 103 4.63 6.37 5.67
CA PRO A 103 5.10 6.48 7.05
C PRO A 103 4.23 5.63 7.98
N PRO A 104 4.84 4.86 8.91
CA PRO A 104 4.08 4.20 9.97
C PRO A 104 3.19 5.19 10.72
N TYR A 105 1.93 4.79 10.98
CA TYR A 105 0.91 5.63 11.65
C TYR A 105 0.59 6.95 10.92
N ILE A 106 1.05 7.12 9.68
CA ILE A 106 1.04 8.40 8.94
C ILE A 106 1.72 9.53 9.75
N ALA A 107 2.66 9.16 10.62
CA ALA A 107 3.39 10.10 11.46
C ALA A 107 4.54 10.76 10.66
N LEU A 108 4.54 12.09 10.58
CA LEU A 108 5.45 12.89 9.77
C LEU A 108 6.13 13.99 10.57
N CYS A 109 7.34 14.35 10.14
CA CYS A 109 7.97 15.63 10.43
C CYS A 109 8.68 16.13 9.16
N ASP A 110 8.94 17.43 9.09
CA ASP A 110 9.46 18.09 7.87
C ASP A 110 10.80 17.51 7.40
N SER A 111 11.69 17.14 8.33
CA SER A 111 12.99 16.56 7.99
C SER A 111 12.90 15.21 7.26
N MET A 112 11.82 14.47 7.43
CA MET A 112 11.63 13.19 6.73
C MET A 112 11.56 13.36 5.21
N TYR A 113 11.05 14.48 4.71
CA TYR A 113 11.01 14.75 3.27
C TYR A 113 12.41 14.92 2.67
N ASP A 114 13.35 15.45 3.43
CA ASP A 114 14.75 15.60 2.99
C ASP A 114 15.55 14.30 3.14
N ASP A 115 15.23 13.48 4.15
CA ASP A 115 15.92 12.23 4.47
C ASP A 115 15.47 11.05 3.61
N ILE A 116 14.23 11.07 3.09
CA ILE A 116 13.62 9.95 2.37
C ILE A 116 13.37 10.36 0.91
N PRO A 117 14.17 9.85 -0.05
CA PRO A 117 14.05 10.18 -1.46
C PRO A 117 12.93 9.40 -2.18
N LEU A 118 11.88 8.99 -1.47
CA LEU A 118 10.72 8.30 -2.00
C LEU A 118 9.50 9.23 -1.95
N THR A 119 8.53 9.00 -2.84
CA THR A 119 7.26 9.73 -2.78
C THR A 119 6.43 9.23 -1.60
N PHE A 120 5.93 10.16 -0.80
CA PHE A 120 5.13 9.85 0.37
C PHE A 120 3.67 9.57 0.01
N ILE A 121 3.16 8.47 0.52
CA ILE A 121 1.79 8.00 0.28
C ILE A 121 1.06 7.89 1.62
N CYS A 122 -0.14 8.48 1.68
CA CYS A 122 -1.16 8.21 2.67
C CYS A 122 -2.20 7.25 2.08
N GLY A 123 -3.46 7.58 2.20
CA GLY A 123 -4.60 6.86 1.67
C GLY A 123 -5.83 7.03 2.55
N ASN A 124 -6.98 6.69 2.02
CA ASN A 124 -8.22 6.64 2.77
C ASN A 124 -8.53 5.20 3.16
N GLY A 125 -8.66 4.95 4.46
CA GLY A 125 -8.88 3.62 5.02
C GLY A 125 -10.27 3.41 5.58
N ALA A 126 -10.46 2.24 6.16
CA ALA A 126 -11.69 1.83 6.85
C ALA A 126 -11.46 1.50 8.33
N GLU A 127 -10.31 1.90 8.90
CA GLU A 127 -9.86 1.47 10.23
C GLU A 127 -9.82 -0.07 10.36
N ASP A 128 -9.38 -0.72 9.31
CA ASP A 128 -9.41 -2.17 9.17
C ASP A 128 -8.39 -2.92 10.05
N TRP A 129 -7.55 -2.18 10.77
CA TRP A 129 -6.69 -2.69 11.86
C TRP A 129 -7.44 -2.91 13.18
N LEU A 130 -8.69 -2.42 13.30
CA LEU A 130 -9.53 -2.61 14.48
C LEU A 130 -10.39 -3.87 14.33
N ASP A 131 -10.28 -4.78 15.29
CA ASP A 131 -11.03 -6.04 15.27
C ASP A 131 -12.55 -5.85 15.39
N GLU A 132 -13.02 -4.77 16.01
CA GLU A 132 -14.44 -4.46 16.13
C GLU A 132 -15.08 -4.03 14.79
N ILE A 133 -14.31 -3.61 13.79
CA ILE A 133 -14.84 -3.21 12.49
C ILE A 133 -15.07 -4.45 11.62
N SER A 134 -16.33 -4.76 11.37
CA SER A 134 -16.72 -5.91 10.56
C SER A 134 -16.31 -5.78 9.09
N ALA A 135 -16.28 -6.89 8.35
CA ALA A 135 -16.00 -6.87 6.92
C ALA A 135 -17.02 -6.01 6.15
N GLU A 136 -18.30 -6.06 6.52
CA GLU A 136 -19.37 -5.26 5.92
C GLU A 136 -19.17 -3.76 6.15
N GLU A 137 -18.77 -3.38 7.38
CA GLU A 137 -18.51 -1.97 7.70
C GLU A 137 -17.26 -1.46 6.97
N ARG A 138 -16.20 -2.28 6.83
CA ARG A 138 -15.02 -1.96 6.00
C ARG A 138 -15.42 -1.72 4.55
N CYS A 139 -16.26 -2.61 3.97
CA CYS A 139 -16.80 -2.45 2.63
C CYS A 139 -17.54 -1.13 2.46
N LYS A 140 -18.49 -0.85 3.36
CA LYS A 140 -19.30 0.36 3.33
C LYS A 140 -18.43 1.61 3.34
N ARG A 141 -17.50 1.72 4.29
CA ARG A 141 -16.61 2.87 4.43
C ARG A 141 -15.75 3.11 3.19
N ILE A 142 -15.19 2.05 2.59
CA ILE A 142 -14.38 2.18 1.37
C ILE A 142 -15.23 2.60 0.18
N ILE A 143 -16.42 2.01 0.01
CA ILE A 143 -17.28 2.27 -1.14
C ILE A 143 -17.85 3.69 -1.09
N GLU A 144 -18.28 4.16 0.08
CA GLU A 144 -18.86 5.51 0.27
C GLU A 144 -17.88 6.64 0.00
N GLN A 145 -16.58 6.43 0.30
CA GLN A 145 -15.55 7.46 0.09
C GLN A 145 -14.82 7.36 -1.26
N ALA A 146 -15.13 6.35 -2.09
CA ALA A 146 -14.41 6.09 -3.32
C ALA A 146 -14.51 7.25 -4.33
N GLN A 147 -13.35 7.73 -4.78
CA GLN A 147 -13.22 8.81 -5.77
C GLN A 147 -12.13 8.44 -6.78
N SER A 148 -12.21 9.01 -8.00
CA SER A 148 -11.13 8.85 -8.98
C SER A 148 -9.85 9.48 -8.46
N GLY A 149 -8.71 8.81 -8.65
CA GLY A 149 -7.41 9.23 -8.13
C GLY A 149 -7.13 8.83 -6.67
N MET A 150 -8.10 8.23 -5.98
CA MET A 150 -7.96 7.82 -4.57
C MET A 150 -7.01 6.64 -4.41
N ILE A 151 -6.25 6.67 -3.31
CA ILE A 151 -5.44 5.57 -2.81
C ILE A 151 -6.20 4.96 -1.61
N ILE A 152 -6.63 3.71 -1.74
CA ILE A 152 -7.29 2.96 -0.65
C ILE A 152 -6.21 2.39 0.25
N LEU A 153 -6.28 2.67 1.56
CA LEU A 153 -5.38 2.16 2.57
C LEU A 153 -6.06 1.05 3.36
N LEU A 154 -5.54 -0.16 3.24
CA LEU A 154 -5.92 -1.33 4.01
C LEU A 154 -4.65 -2.00 4.57
N HIS A 155 -4.81 -3.07 5.35
CA HIS A 155 -3.71 -3.79 5.96
C HIS A 155 -3.81 -5.29 5.66
N ASP A 156 -2.68 -5.89 5.27
CA ASP A 156 -2.53 -7.34 5.15
C ASP A 156 -1.74 -7.97 6.31
N MET A 157 -1.70 -7.28 7.46
CA MET A 157 -1.10 -7.80 8.69
C MET A 157 -1.66 -9.19 9.03
N GLU A 158 -0.82 -10.01 9.67
CA GLU A 158 -1.18 -11.41 9.96
C GLU A 158 -2.46 -11.52 10.77
N GLY A 159 -3.41 -12.30 10.27
CA GLY A 159 -4.72 -12.54 10.91
C GLY A 159 -5.83 -11.56 10.50
N ASN A 160 -5.58 -10.56 9.66
CA ASN A 160 -6.60 -9.60 9.23
C ASN A 160 -7.57 -10.18 8.17
N PHE A 161 -8.21 -11.30 8.50
CA PHE A 161 -9.09 -12.03 7.59
C PHE A 161 -10.37 -11.26 7.21
N ARG A 162 -10.81 -10.30 8.06
CA ARG A 162 -11.96 -9.45 7.71
C ARG A 162 -11.66 -8.53 6.54
N THR A 163 -10.43 -8.06 6.40
CA THR A 163 -10.01 -7.31 5.20
C THR A 163 -10.04 -8.21 3.97
N VAL A 164 -9.51 -9.43 4.06
CA VAL A 164 -9.58 -10.41 2.95
C VAL A 164 -11.03 -10.65 2.53
N GLN A 165 -11.94 -10.86 3.50
CA GLN A 165 -13.37 -11.04 3.24
C GLN A 165 -13.99 -9.79 2.59
N ALA A 166 -13.65 -8.60 3.05
CA ALA A 166 -14.16 -7.34 2.52
C ALA A 166 -13.79 -7.13 1.05
N LEU A 167 -12.59 -7.57 0.61
CA LEU A 167 -12.14 -7.43 -0.78
C LEU A 167 -13.08 -8.11 -1.78
N ASP A 168 -13.72 -9.21 -1.39
CA ASP A 168 -14.66 -9.94 -2.25
C ASP A 168 -15.94 -9.15 -2.58
N THR A 169 -16.19 -8.10 -1.82
CA THR A 169 -17.28 -7.13 -2.05
C THR A 169 -16.77 -5.80 -2.62
N ILE A 170 -15.70 -5.23 -2.04
CA ILE A 170 -15.14 -3.93 -2.45
C ILE A 170 -14.77 -3.93 -3.93
N ILE A 171 -14.04 -4.94 -4.38
CA ILE A 171 -13.50 -4.94 -5.75
C ILE A 171 -14.62 -5.01 -6.79
N PRO A 172 -15.56 -5.98 -6.77
CA PRO A 172 -16.61 -6.02 -7.76
C PRO A 172 -17.57 -4.81 -7.71
N GLU A 173 -17.84 -4.27 -6.51
CA GLU A 173 -18.72 -3.13 -6.38
C GLU A 173 -18.10 -1.84 -6.99
N LEU A 174 -16.83 -1.58 -6.71
CA LEU A 174 -16.14 -0.45 -7.34
C LEU A 174 -15.97 -0.63 -8.85
N LYS A 175 -15.75 -1.87 -9.34
CA LYS A 175 -15.77 -2.15 -10.79
C LYS A 175 -17.12 -1.83 -11.44
N LYS A 176 -18.26 -2.16 -10.79
CA LYS A 176 -19.59 -1.78 -11.28
C LYS A 176 -19.78 -0.27 -11.34
N GLN A 177 -19.16 0.47 -10.41
CA GLN A 177 -19.16 1.94 -10.41
C GLN A 177 -18.22 2.56 -11.46
N GLY A 178 -17.53 1.73 -12.25
CA GLY A 178 -16.66 2.14 -13.35
C GLY A 178 -15.22 2.42 -12.95
N TYR A 179 -14.78 2.00 -11.75
CA TYR A 179 -13.37 2.12 -11.35
C TYR A 179 -12.51 1.03 -11.98
N THR A 180 -11.30 1.43 -12.39
CA THR A 180 -10.23 0.52 -12.81
C THR A 180 -9.15 0.53 -11.72
N PHE A 181 -8.90 -0.64 -11.16
CA PHE A 181 -7.83 -0.83 -10.16
C PHE A 181 -6.47 -0.84 -10.83
N VAL A 182 -5.53 -0.10 -10.27
CA VAL A 182 -4.16 0.04 -10.77
C VAL A 182 -3.19 0.12 -9.59
N THR A 183 -1.88 -0.08 -9.86
CA THR A 183 -0.83 0.19 -8.86
C THR A 183 -0.71 1.70 -8.60
N VAL A 184 0.00 2.10 -7.53
CA VAL A 184 0.23 3.53 -7.25
C VAL A 184 1.01 4.19 -8.38
N SER A 185 2.06 3.54 -8.92
CA SER A 185 2.79 4.05 -10.11
C SER A 185 1.86 4.28 -11.30
N ASP A 186 1.00 3.31 -11.59
CA ASP A 186 0.05 3.42 -12.70
C ASP A 186 -1.03 4.47 -12.44
N LEU A 187 -1.44 4.67 -11.17
CA LEU A 187 -2.40 5.70 -10.82
C LEU A 187 -1.87 7.09 -11.16
N PHE A 188 -0.65 7.42 -10.75
CA PHE A 188 0.01 8.66 -11.12
C PHE A 188 0.11 8.82 -12.65
N ALA A 189 0.60 7.78 -13.34
CA ALA A 189 0.78 7.81 -14.78
C ALA A 189 -0.55 7.99 -15.54
N LYS A 190 -1.61 7.26 -15.16
CA LYS A 190 -2.92 7.32 -15.83
C LYS A 190 -3.70 8.59 -15.53
N CYS A 191 -3.45 9.22 -14.38
CA CYS A 191 -3.99 10.54 -14.03
C CYS A 191 -3.16 11.69 -14.61
N GLY A 192 -2.00 11.42 -15.21
CA GLY A 192 -1.11 12.45 -15.78
C GLY A 192 -0.44 13.33 -14.72
N ILE A 193 -0.26 12.82 -13.51
CA ILE A 193 0.33 13.53 -12.36
C ILE A 193 1.77 13.06 -12.17
N THR A 194 2.68 14.01 -12.00
CA THR A 194 4.05 13.74 -11.57
C THR A 194 4.15 13.97 -10.07
N PRO A 195 4.59 12.96 -9.29
CA PRO A 195 4.79 13.13 -7.85
C PRO A 195 5.75 14.28 -7.55
N GLN A 196 5.43 15.05 -6.50
CA GLN A 196 6.24 16.20 -6.06
C GLN A 196 6.93 15.89 -4.74
N HIS A 197 8.17 16.34 -4.60
CA HIS A 197 8.89 16.29 -3.33
C HIS A 197 8.17 17.14 -2.26
N GLY A 198 8.21 16.70 -1.00
CA GLY A 198 7.57 17.43 0.11
C GLY A 198 6.04 17.29 0.16
N LYS A 199 5.47 16.40 -0.63
CA LYS A 199 4.02 16.08 -0.60
C LYS A 199 3.77 14.66 -0.16
N ILE A 200 2.65 14.47 0.55
CA ILE A 200 2.03 13.17 0.82
C ILE A 200 0.70 13.07 0.09
N TYR A 201 0.43 11.94 -0.55
CA TYR A 201 -0.74 11.76 -1.41
C TYR A 201 -1.76 10.80 -0.80
N THR A 202 -3.00 11.26 -0.69
CA THR A 202 -4.20 10.48 -0.36
C THR A 202 -5.04 10.24 -1.61
N ASN A 203 -5.10 11.24 -2.48
CA ASN A 203 -5.71 11.19 -3.80
C ASN A 203 -4.84 12.00 -4.77
N VAL A 204 -4.37 11.35 -5.84
CA VAL A 204 -3.42 11.98 -6.78
C VAL A 204 -4.02 13.14 -7.59
N LEU A 205 -5.36 13.29 -7.63
CA LEU A 205 -6.04 14.35 -8.38
C LEU A 205 -6.37 15.58 -7.53
N THR A 206 -6.40 15.44 -6.19
CA THR A 206 -6.86 16.52 -5.28
C THR A 206 -5.78 17.05 -4.35
N ASP A 207 -4.66 16.32 -4.16
CA ASP A 207 -3.55 16.69 -3.26
C ASP A 207 -2.44 17.50 -3.96
#